data_e7cd1a0f65bfc0102c9f21a88c62aabf
#
_entry.id   e7cd1a0f65bfc0102c9f21a88c62aabf
#
_cell.length_a   1.000
_cell.length_b   1.000
_cell.length_c   1.000
_cell.angle_alpha   90.00
_cell.angle_beta   90.00
_cell.angle_gamma   90.00
#
_symmetry.space_group_name_H-M   'P 1'
#
loop_
_entity.id
_entity.type
_entity.pdbx_description
1 polymer ?
#
loop_
_entity_poly.entity_id
_entity_poly.type
_entity_poly.pdbx_seq_one_letter_code
_entity_poly.pdbx_strand_id
1 'polypeptide(L)'
;MYSFDEVLNYDPEVAKAMEDELTRQRTHIELIASENLVSKAVMAAMGSPLTNKYAEGYPGKRYYGGCEYVDVVETLAIERAKKLFGCEYANVQPHSGAQANLAAFFAMVEPGDTVMGMSLDCGGHLSHGSPVNISGKYFHIVPYGVTSEGFIDYDEVLRIAKECKPKMIIAGASAYARTIDFKKFREICDEVGA
;
A
#
# COMPACT_ATOMS: atom_id res chain seq x y z
N MET A 1 11.95 -16.20 -21.19
CA MET A 1 10.67 -16.04 -21.90
C MET A 1 9.58 -16.50 -20.94
N TYR A 2 8.41 -15.88 -20.90
CA TYR A 2 7.28 -16.43 -20.19
C TYR A 2 6.75 -17.62 -20.98
N SER A 3 6.39 -18.72 -20.31
CA SER A 3 5.64 -19.82 -20.88
C SER A 3 4.32 -19.92 -20.14
N PHE A 4 3.25 -20.13 -20.89
CA PHE A 4 1.91 -20.35 -20.39
C PHE A 4 1.41 -21.75 -20.74
N ASP A 5 2.31 -22.66 -21.12
CA ASP A 5 1.99 -24.00 -21.63
C ASP A 5 1.13 -24.83 -20.66
N GLU A 6 1.40 -24.71 -19.36
CA GLU A 6 0.60 -25.44 -18.38
C GLU A 6 -0.84 -24.91 -18.33
N VAL A 7 -1.03 -23.60 -18.39
CA VAL A 7 -2.38 -23.00 -18.42
C VAL A 7 -3.06 -23.34 -19.74
N LEU A 8 -2.34 -23.26 -20.85
CA LEU A 8 -2.85 -23.55 -22.19
C LEU A 8 -3.42 -24.98 -22.30
N ASN A 9 -2.81 -25.96 -21.61
CA ASN A 9 -3.27 -27.34 -21.60
C ASN A 9 -4.59 -27.56 -20.84
N TYR A 10 -4.93 -26.68 -19.90
CA TYR A 10 -6.12 -26.80 -19.07
C TYR A 10 -7.21 -25.78 -19.45
N ASP A 11 -6.79 -24.55 -19.78
CA ASP A 11 -7.69 -23.46 -20.09
C ASP A 11 -7.10 -22.57 -21.20
N PRO A 12 -7.35 -22.90 -22.47
CA PRO A 12 -6.85 -22.13 -23.61
C PRO A 12 -7.34 -20.68 -23.66
N GLU A 13 -8.54 -20.41 -23.15
CA GLU A 13 -9.12 -19.05 -23.15
C GLU A 13 -8.35 -18.15 -22.17
N VAL A 14 -8.05 -18.63 -20.97
CA VAL A 14 -7.23 -17.91 -20.00
C VAL A 14 -5.80 -17.75 -20.52
N ALA A 15 -5.19 -18.80 -21.07
CA ALA A 15 -3.84 -18.70 -21.65
C ALA A 15 -3.75 -17.65 -22.74
N LYS A 16 -4.76 -17.57 -23.62
CA LYS A 16 -4.85 -16.55 -24.67
C LYS A 16 -4.91 -15.13 -24.07
N ALA A 17 -5.73 -14.92 -23.05
CA ALA A 17 -5.81 -13.64 -22.35
C ALA A 17 -4.47 -13.23 -21.72
N MET A 18 -3.72 -14.19 -21.13
CA MET A 18 -2.40 -13.96 -20.56
C MET A 18 -1.37 -13.57 -21.63
N GLU A 19 -1.41 -14.19 -22.81
CA GLU A 19 -0.55 -13.82 -23.95
C GLU A 19 -0.87 -12.42 -24.50
N ASP A 20 -2.16 -12.09 -24.60
CA ASP A 20 -2.63 -10.79 -25.06
C ASP A 20 -2.22 -9.69 -24.07
N GLU A 21 -2.34 -9.92 -22.78
CA GLU A 21 -1.89 -8.99 -21.75
C GLU A 21 -0.36 -8.81 -21.77
N LEU A 22 0.40 -9.89 -21.92
CA LEU A 22 1.84 -9.77 -22.06
C LEU A 22 2.22 -8.94 -23.30
N THR A 23 1.48 -9.09 -24.39
CA THR A 23 1.65 -8.31 -25.61
C THR A 23 1.30 -6.84 -25.37
N ARG A 24 0.19 -6.57 -24.69
CA ARG A 24 -0.22 -5.22 -24.29
C ARG A 24 0.89 -4.53 -23.48
N GLN A 25 1.39 -5.18 -22.44
CA GLN A 25 2.46 -4.62 -21.59
C GLN A 25 3.76 -4.33 -22.35
N ARG A 26 4.07 -5.09 -23.41
CA ARG A 26 5.27 -4.89 -24.23
C ARG A 26 5.13 -3.80 -25.27
N THR A 27 3.91 -3.51 -25.70
CA THR A 27 3.64 -2.61 -26.84
C THR A 27 3.02 -1.27 -26.44
N HIS A 28 2.62 -1.12 -25.19
CA HIS A 28 2.01 0.09 -24.67
C HIS A 28 2.87 0.69 -23.54
N ILE A 29 2.75 2.00 -23.37
CA ILE A 29 3.35 2.72 -22.25
C ILE A 29 2.32 2.77 -21.13
N GLU A 30 2.67 2.22 -19.96
CA GLU A 30 1.82 2.30 -18.78
C GLU A 30 1.97 3.67 -18.12
N LEU A 31 0.84 4.36 -17.93
CA LEU A 31 0.78 5.70 -17.33
C LEU A 31 0.10 5.71 -15.96
N ILE A 32 -0.29 4.55 -15.43
CA ILE A 32 -0.87 4.44 -14.09
C ILE A 32 0.27 4.49 -13.07
N ALA A 33 0.36 5.58 -12.30
CA ALA A 33 1.49 5.86 -11.40
C ALA A 33 1.69 4.81 -10.28
N SER A 34 0.66 4.05 -9.95
CA SER A 34 0.69 3.02 -8.91
C SER A 34 1.03 1.62 -9.44
N GLU A 35 1.17 1.43 -10.74
CA GLU A 35 1.56 0.14 -11.31
C GLU A 35 3.08 -0.04 -11.35
N ASN A 36 3.52 -1.30 -11.23
CA ASN A 36 4.92 -1.68 -11.33
C ASN A 36 5.06 -3.02 -12.05
N LEU A 37 6.14 -3.19 -12.80
CA LEU A 37 6.49 -4.43 -13.47
C LEU A 37 7.36 -5.27 -12.53
N VAL A 38 6.83 -6.40 -12.06
CA VAL A 38 7.55 -7.31 -11.17
C VAL A 38 8.51 -8.22 -11.95
N SER A 39 9.55 -8.69 -11.26
CA SER A 39 10.49 -9.65 -11.85
C SER A 39 9.85 -11.03 -12.04
N LYS A 40 10.43 -11.83 -12.95
CA LYS A 40 10.03 -13.24 -13.13
C LYS A 40 10.14 -14.05 -11.84
N ALA A 41 11.14 -13.74 -11.00
CA ALA A 41 11.33 -14.41 -9.71
C ALA A 41 10.15 -14.18 -8.76
N VAL A 42 9.61 -12.94 -8.71
CA VAL A 42 8.41 -12.63 -7.92
C VAL A 42 7.22 -13.41 -8.43
N MET A 43 6.97 -13.43 -9.74
CA MET A 43 5.86 -14.21 -10.32
C MET A 43 5.99 -15.70 -10.07
N ALA A 44 7.19 -16.27 -10.18
CA ALA A 44 7.44 -17.69 -9.90
C ALA A 44 7.22 -18.02 -8.41
N ALA A 45 7.60 -17.13 -7.50
CA ALA A 45 7.35 -17.33 -6.07
C ALA A 45 5.85 -17.30 -5.75
N MET A 46 5.08 -16.39 -6.36
CA MET A 46 3.62 -16.32 -6.19
C MET A 46 2.90 -17.56 -6.69
N GLY A 47 3.33 -18.14 -7.81
CA GLY A 47 2.78 -19.37 -8.40
C GLY A 47 3.41 -20.66 -7.85
N SER A 48 4.14 -20.63 -6.75
CA SER A 48 4.79 -21.79 -6.16
C SER A 48 3.84 -22.62 -5.29
N PRO A 49 4.24 -23.83 -4.84
CA PRO A 49 3.47 -24.65 -3.91
C PRO A 49 3.11 -23.96 -2.59
N LEU A 50 3.77 -22.87 -2.22
CA LEU A 50 3.41 -22.04 -1.07
C LEU A 50 1.97 -21.50 -1.17
N THR A 51 1.47 -21.29 -2.38
CA THR A 51 0.08 -20.88 -2.65
C THR A 51 -0.95 -21.85 -2.08
N ASN A 52 -0.61 -23.13 -1.94
CA ASN A 52 -1.50 -24.16 -1.42
C ASN A 52 -1.60 -24.16 0.12
N LYS A 53 -0.71 -23.40 0.81
CA LYS A 53 -0.60 -23.48 2.26
C LYS A 53 -1.41 -22.42 2.97
N TYR A 54 -2.37 -22.86 3.77
CA TYR A 54 -3.10 -22.01 4.71
C TYR A 54 -2.24 -21.76 5.95
N ALA A 55 -1.92 -20.49 6.26
CA ALA A 55 -0.93 -20.10 7.26
C ALA A 55 -1.42 -18.96 8.17
N GLU A 56 -2.67 -19.09 8.67
CA GLU A 56 -3.24 -18.15 9.62
C GLU A 56 -2.39 -18.05 10.89
N GLY A 57 -2.20 -16.84 11.40
CA GLY A 57 -1.32 -16.53 12.51
C GLY A 57 0.00 -15.91 12.04
N TYR A 58 1.04 -16.00 12.87
CA TYR A 58 2.37 -15.44 12.61
C TYR A 58 3.45 -16.51 12.66
N PRO A 59 4.66 -16.27 12.13
CA PRO A 59 5.78 -17.21 12.23
C PRO A 59 5.99 -17.71 13.65
N GLY A 60 6.04 -19.05 13.83
CA GLY A 60 6.14 -19.70 15.13
C GLY A 60 4.87 -19.69 16.00
N LYS A 61 3.80 -19.02 15.55
CA LYS A 61 2.51 -18.92 16.25
C LYS A 61 1.34 -19.12 15.27
N ARG A 62 1.33 -20.25 14.57
CA ARG A 62 0.30 -20.60 13.60
C ARG A 62 -0.86 -21.35 14.26
N TYR A 63 -2.05 -21.18 13.69
CA TYR A 63 -3.22 -21.97 14.08
C TYR A 63 -3.21 -23.37 13.48
N TYR A 64 -2.44 -23.60 12.40
CA TYR A 64 -2.36 -24.87 11.68
C TYR A 64 -0.93 -25.40 11.62
N GLY A 65 -0.79 -26.72 11.51
CA GLY A 65 0.50 -27.40 11.32
C GLY A 65 1.02 -27.27 9.88
N GLY A 66 2.28 -27.67 9.67
CA GLY A 66 2.91 -27.70 8.34
C GLY A 66 3.30 -26.32 7.81
N CYS A 67 3.57 -25.37 8.69
CA CYS A 67 3.93 -23.98 8.32
C CYS A 67 5.44 -23.71 8.38
N GLU A 68 6.27 -24.72 8.56
CA GLU A 68 7.72 -24.57 8.79
C GLU A 68 8.39 -23.78 7.66
N TYR A 69 8.03 -24.04 6.42
CA TYR A 69 8.63 -23.37 5.26
C TYR A 69 7.99 -22.03 4.95
N VAL A 70 6.71 -21.86 5.19
CA VAL A 70 6.02 -20.57 5.10
C VAL A 70 6.59 -19.60 6.14
N ASP A 71 6.86 -20.09 7.36
CA ASP A 71 7.50 -19.31 8.41
C ASP A 71 8.87 -18.78 7.99
N VAL A 72 9.67 -19.59 7.30
CA VAL A 72 10.97 -19.15 6.76
C VAL A 72 10.77 -18.01 5.76
N VAL A 73 9.84 -18.15 4.82
CA VAL A 73 9.60 -17.12 3.78
C VAL A 73 9.08 -15.83 4.40
N GLU A 74 8.12 -15.90 5.31
CA GLU A 74 7.57 -14.72 5.98
C GLU A 74 8.61 -14.03 6.87
N THR A 75 9.40 -14.79 7.62
CA THR A 75 10.49 -14.24 8.44
C THR A 75 11.54 -13.55 7.58
N LEU A 76 11.94 -14.13 6.46
CA LEU A 76 12.86 -13.49 5.51
C LEU A 76 12.28 -12.18 4.96
N ALA A 77 11.00 -12.14 4.64
CA ALA A 77 10.34 -10.93 4.17
C ALA A 77 10.34 -9.84 5.25
N ILE A 78 10.00 -10.19 6.50
CA ILE A 78 10.03 -9.28 7.66
C ILE A 78 11.43 -8.68 7.85
N GLU A 79 12.46 -9.54 7.94
CA GLU A 79 13.82 -9.07 8.21
C GLU A 79 14.40 -8.23 7.05
N ARG A 80 14.05 -8.56 5.81
CA ARG A 80 14.45 -7.77 4.64
C ARG A 80 13.72 -6.42 4.59
N ALA A 81 12.43 -6.37 4.92
CA ALA A 81 11.68 -5.12 5.03
C ALA A 81 12.26 -4.23 6.13
N LYS A 82 12.54 -4.78 7.32
CA LYS A 82 13.19 -4.06 8.42
C LYS A 82 14.53 -3.45 7.98
N LYS A 83 15.37 -4.23 7.31
CA LYS A 83 16.66 -3.75 6.80
C LYS A 83 16.50 -2.68 5.73
N LEU A 84 15.56 -2.84 4.81
CA LEU A 84 15.32 -1.90 3.71
C LEU A 84 14.85 -0.54 4.20
N PHE A 85 13.93 -0.53 5.15
CA PHE A 85 13.31 0.70 5.66
C PHE A 85 13.97 1.23 6.94
N GLY A 86 14.94 0.52 7.53
CA GLY A 86 15.60 0.92 8.77
C GLY A 86 14.65 0.94 9.97
N CYS A 87 13.64 0.07 9.99
CA CYS A 87 12.61 0.02 11.04
C CYS A 87 12.80 -1.17 11.98
N GLU A 88 12.29 -1.05 13.21
CA GLU A 88 12.38 -2.12 14.22
C GLU A 88 11.36 -3.23 13.98
N TYR A 89 10.21 -2.90 13.41
CA TYR A 89 9.10 -3.83 13.19
C TYR A 89 8.61 -3.73 11.76
N ALA A 90 8.14 -4.84 11.21
CA ALA A 90 7.48 -4.92 9.93
C ALA A 90 6.39 -6.00 9.93
N ASN A 91 5.25 -5.71 9.34
CA ASN A 91 4.21 -6.68 9.04
C ASN A 91 4.11 -6.81 7.51
N VAL A 92 4.30 -8.01 6.99
CA VAL A 92 4.33 -8.28 5.56
C VAL A 92 3.10 -9.07 5.08
N GLN A 93 2.10 -9.25 5.94
CA GLN A 93 0.91 -10.04 5.63
C GLN A 93 -0.16 -9.32 4.78
N PRO A 94 -0.29 -7.96 4.79
CA PRO A 94 -1.29 -7.32 3.95
C PRO A 94 -1.14 -7.71 2.48
N HIS A 95 -2.25 -8.12 1.85
CA HIS A 95 -2.26 -8.53 0.44
C HIS A 95 -2.22 -7.33 -0.53
N SER A 96 -2.43 -6.11 -0.04
CA SER A 96 -2.46 -4.88 -0.83
C SER A 96 -2.10 -3.66 0.00
N GLY A 97 -1.71 -2.57 -0.66
CA GLY A 97 -1.52 -1.28 0.00
C GLY A 97 -2.79 -0.75 0.68
N ALA A 98 -3.96 -1.01 0.10
CA ALA A 98 -5.24 -0.64 0.71
C ALA A 98 -5.47 -1.37 2.04
N GLN A 99 -5.17 -2.67 2.12
CA GLN A 99 -5.25 -3.44 3.37
C GLN A 99 -4.21 -2.97 4.39
N ALA A 100 -2.97 -2.68 3.95
CA ALA A 100 -1.94 -2.14 4.82
C ALA A 100 -2.34 -0.78 5.42
N ASN A 101 -2.88 0.12 4.60
CA ASN A 101 -3.40 1.39 5.07
C ASN A 101 -4.54 1.21 6.06
N LEU A 102 -5.49 0.31 5.78
CA LEU A 102 -6.60 0.03 6.69
C LEU A 102 -6.10 -0.52 8.04
N ALA A 103 -5.13 -1.42 8.02
CA ALA A 103 -4.50 -1.94 9.24
C ALA A 103 -3.85 -0.80 10.05
N ALA A 104 -3.14 0.12 9.39
CA ALA A 104 -2.55 1.30 10.03
C ALA A 104 -3.62 2.22 10.63
N PHE A 105 -4.73 2.47 9.92
CA PHE A 105 -5.84 3.25 10.45
C PHE A 105 -6.35 2.65 11.75
N PHE A 106 -6.77 1.39 11.76
CA PHE A 106 -7.33 0.73 12.95
C PHE A 106 -6.33 0.48 14.07
N ALA A 107 -5.02 0.58 13.80
CA ALA A 107 -3.99 0.56 14.83
C ALA A 107 -3.80 1.92 15.51
N MET A 108 -4.14 3.03 14.84
CA MET A 108 -3.81 4.38 15.28
C MET A 108 -5.04 5.22 15.67
N VAL A 109 -6.20 4.95 15.08
CA VAL A 109 -7.41 5.77 15.21
C VAL A 109 -8.67 4.91 15.31
N GLU A 110 -9.70 5.46 15.92
CA GLU A 110 -11.02 4.84 16.05
C GLU A 110 -11.99 5.37 14.97
N PRO A 111 -13.02 4.61 14.58
CA PRO A 111 -14.07 5.09 13.69
C PRO A 111 -14.70 6.40 14.18
N GLY A 112 -14.74 7.40 13.29
CA GLY A 112 -15.24 8.74 13.61
C GLY A 112 -14.14 9.75 13.96
N ASP A 113 -12.91 9.31 14.23
CA ASP A 113 -11.78 10.20 14.44
C ASP A 113 -11.45 11.02 13.19
N THR A 114 -10.90 12.22 13.41
CA THR A 114 -10.46 13.10 12.33
C THR A 114 -9.09 12.66 11.81
N VAL A 115 -9.00 12.47 10.50
CA VAL A 115 -7.79 12.09 9.78
C VAL A 115 -7.54 13.06 8.63
N MET A 116 -6.32 13.54 8.48
CA MET A 116 -5.90 14.31 7.31
C MET A 116 -5.18 13.44 6.29
N GLY A 117 -5.41 13.72 5.00
CA GLY A 117 -4.71 13.06 3.90
C GLY A 117 -4.70 13.94 2.65
N MET A 118 -3.78 13.66 1.72
CA MET A 118 -3.77 14.38 0.44
C MET A 118 -5.04 14.09 -0.34
N SER A 119 -5.68 15.14 -0.89
CA SER A 119 -6.86 14.99 -1.74
C SER A 119 -6.55 14.17 -3.01
N LEU A 120 -7.55 13.47 -3.53
CA LEU A 120 -7.37 12.59 -4.69
C LEU A 120 -6.91 13.36 -5.93
N ASP A 121 -7.47 14.52 -6.17
CA ASP A 121 -7.16 15.42 -7.30
C ASP A 121 -5.76 16.03 -7.21
N CYS A 122 -5.11 16.00 -6.05
CA CYS A 122 -3.74 16.45 -5.85
C CYS A 122 -2.71 15.29 -5.87
N GLY A 123 -3.15 14.06 -6.12
CA GLY A 123 -2.30 12.88 -6.18
C GLY A 123 -2.41 11.93 -5.00
N GLY A 124 -3.37 12.14 -4.10
CA GLY A 124 -3.69 11.21 -3.02
C GLY A 124 -4.20 9.87 -3.53
N HIS A 125 -4.31 8.89 -2.65
CA HIS A 125 -4.86 7.57 -2.96
C HIS A 125 -6.32 7.46 -2.47
N LEU A 126 -7.12 6.56 -3.07
CA LEU A 126 -8.49 6.29 -2.61
C LEU A 126 -8.54 5.95 -1.12
N SER A 127 -7.57 5.19 -0.62
CA SER A 127 -7.49 4.82 0.81
C SER A 127 -7.02 5.96 1.74
N HIS A 128 -6.81 7.17 1.22
CA HIS A 128 -6.52 8.37 2.02
C HIS A 128 -7.78 9.17 2.36
N GLY A 129 -8.94 8.55 2.32
CA GLY A 129 -10.18 9.18 2.77
C GLY A 129 -11.21 9.47 1.68
N SER A 130 -11.08 8.88 0.49
CA SER A 130 -12.11 9.01 -0.54
C SER A 130 -13.47 8.53 -0.03
N PRO A 131 -14.57 9.25 -0.29
CA PRO A 131 -15.92 8.88 0.16
C PRO A 131 -16.39 7.50 -0.31
N VAL A 132 -15.83 6.98 -1.39
CA VAL A 132 -16.13 5.64 -1.91
C VAL A 132 -15.29 4.55 -1.27
N ASN A 133 -14.26 4.91 -0.52
CA ASN A 133 -13.37 4.00 0.19
C ASN A 133 -13.80 3.83 1.65
N ILE A 134 -13.39 2.73 2.27
CA ILE A 134 -13.68 2.43 3.67
C ILE A 134 -13.12 3.52 4.59
N SER A 135 -11.96 4.10 4.26
CA SER A 135 -11.35 5.20 5.02
C SER A 135 -12.25 6.43 5.09
N GLY A 136 -12.86 6.82 3.97
CA GLY A 136 -13.80 7.95 3.94
C GLY A 136 -15.18 7.66 4.53
N LYS A 137 -15.52 6.38 4.74
CA LYS A 137 -16.79 5.96 5.35
C LYS A 137 -16.71 5.85 6.87
N TYR A 138 -15.55 5.50 7.40
CA TYR A 138 -15.35 5.24 8.83
C TYR A 138 -14.76 6.43 9.59
N PHE A 139 -14.00 7.29 8.92
CA PHE A 139 -13.28 8.40 9.55
C PHE A 139 -13.76 9.76 9.04
N HIS A 140 -13.62 10.77 9.86
CA HIS A 140 -13.85 12.16 9.44
C HIS A 140 -12.62 12.69 8.71
N ILE A 141 -12.72 12.78 7.38
CA ILE A 141 -11.58 13.13 6.54
C ILE A 141 -11.52 14.62 6.27
N VAL A 142 -10.37 15.23 6.55
CA VAL A 142 -10.05 16.62 6.20
C VAL A 142 -8.88 16.58 5.21
N PRO A 143 -9.11 16.91 3.92
CA PRO A 143 -8.05 16.83 2.92
C PRO A 143 -7.10 18.01 2.99
N TYR A 144 -5.83 17.81 2.61
CA TYR A 144 -4.91 18.84 2.23
C TYR A 144 -4.57 18.74 0.74
N GLY A 145 -4.17 19.85 0.14
CA GLY A 145 -3.90 19.94 -1.29
C GLY A 145 -2.46 20.36 -1.61
N VAL A 146 -2.32 20.94 -2.80
CA VAL A 146 -1.07 21.50 -3.32
C VAL A 146 -1.29 22.93 -3.77
N THR A 147 -0.19 23.70 -3.87
CA THR A 147 -0.20 25.05 -4.46
C THR A 147 -0.51 25.00 -5.96
N SER A 148 -0.74 26.15 -6.59
CA SER A 148 -0.89 26.26 -8.05
C SER A 148 0.33 25.77 -8.84
N GLU A 149 1.50 25.69 -8.20
CA GLU A 149 2.75 25.16 -8.76
C GLU A 149 2.93 23.66 -8.53
N GLY A 150 1.98 23.02 -7.84
CA GLY A 150 1.97 21.58 -7.59
C GLY A 150 2.87 21.13 -6.43
N PHE A 151 3.16 21.99 -5.46
CA PHE A 151 3.90 21.64 -4.25
C PHE A 151 2.96 21.54 -3.04
N ILE A 152 3.27 20.65 -2.10
CA ILE A 152 2.60 20.63 -0.79
C ILE A 152 2.93 21.94 -0.07
N ASP A 153 1.90 22.67 0.34
CA ASP A 153 2.03 23.84 1.19
C ASP A 153 1.98 23.41 2.67
N TYR A 154 3.14 23.27 3.29
CA TYR A 154 3.23 22.81 4.68
C TYR A 154 2.67 23.80 5.69
N ASP A 155 2.68 25.09 5.39
CA ASP A 155 2.07 26.11 6.26
C ASP A 155 0.54 25.99 6.24
N GLU A 156 -0.03 25.74 5.06
CA GLU A 156 -1.46 25.44 4.93
C GLU A 156 -1.84 24.12 5.57
N VAL A 157 -1.01 23.05 5.44
CA VAL A 157 -1.22 21.77 6.15
C VAL A 157 -1.26 22.02 7.67
N LEU A 158 -0.32 22.79 8.20
CA LEU A 158 -0.29 23.13 9.63
C LEU A 158 -1.54 23.93 10.05
N ARG A 159 -1.94 24.92 9.24
CA ARG A 159 -3.15 25.71 9.51
C ARG A 159 -4.38 24.83 9.61
N ILE A 160 -4.59 23.95 8.63
CA ILE A 160 -5.71 23.00 8.61
C ILE A 160 -5.64 22.06 9.82
N ALA A 161 -4.44 21.53 10.13
CA ALA A 161 -4.25 20.62 11.26
C ALA A 161 -4.60 21.29 12.61
N LYS A 162 -4.24 22.55 12.80
CA LYS A 162 -4.62 23.34 14.00
C LYS A 162 -6.13 23.52 14.13
N GLU A 163 -6.83 23.69 13.03
CA GLU A 163 -8.29 23.86 13.02
C GLU A 163 -9.02 22.57 13.28
N CYS A 164 -8.67 21.48 12.58
CA CYS A 164 -9.39 20.21 12.65
C CYS A 164 -8.88 19.25 13.74
N LYS A 165 -7.68 19.49 14.29
CA LYS A 165 -7.04 18.67 15.33
C LYS A 165 -7.10 17.18 15.03
N PRO A 166 -6.46 16.72 13.94
CA PRO A 166 -6.54 15.35 13.52
C PRO A 166 -5.84 14.42 14.53
N LYS A 167 -6.30 13.17 14.60
CA LYS A 167 -5.60 12.11 15.33
C LYS A 167 -4.46 11.51 14.51
N MET A 168 -4.56 11.60 13.18
CA MET A 168 -3.57 11.06 12.24
C MET A 168 -3.48 11.95 11.00
N ILE A 169 -2.26 12.10 10.49
CA ILE A 169 -2.00 12.74 9.20
C ILE A 169 -1.29 11.74 8.29
N ILE A 170 -1.87 11.47 7.12
CA ILE A 170 -1.28 10.60 6.11
C ILE A 170 -0.31 11.41 5.27
N ALA A 171 0.98 11.16 5.41
CA ALA A 171 2.04 11.75 4.61
C ALA A 171 2.44 10.77 3.49
N GLY A 172 1.78 10.86 2.35
CA GLY A 172 2.01 9.97 1.22
C GLY A 172 1.08 10.28 0.07
N ALA A 173 1.40 9.71 -1.09
CA ALA A 173 0.63 9.92 -2.30
C ALA A 173 0.80 8.75 -3.28
N SER A 174 -0.14 8.64 -4.23
CA SER A 174 -0.07 7.70 -5.36
C SER A 174 0.47 8.39 -6.63
N ALA A 175 0.07 9.62 -6.88
CA ALA A 175 0.36 10.35 -8.11
C ALA A 175 0.97 11.75 -7.89
N TYR A 176 1.64 11.97 -6.78
CA TYR A 176 2.39 13.20 -6.50
C TYR A 176 3.85 13.00 -6.89
N ALA A 177 4.32 13.77 -7.88
CA ALA A 177 5.63 13.57 -8.51
C ALA A 177 6.78 14.34 -7.84
N ARG A 178 6.54 15.03 -6.72
CA ARG A 178 7.54 15.83 -5.99
C ARG A 178 8.00 15.09 -4.74
N THR A 179 9.12 15.54 -4.19
CA THR A 179 9.63 15.03 -2.90
C THR A 179 8.70 15.48 -1.76
N ILE A 180 8.35 14.53 -0.90
CA ILE A 180 7.59 14.81 0.33
C ILE A 180 8.60 15.06 1.45
N ASP A 181 8.47 16.16 2.17
CA ASP A 181 9.26 16.46 3.35
C ASP A 181 8.60 15.83 4.59
N PHE A 182 8.98 14.59 4.88
CA PHE A 182 8.46 13.86 6.04
C PHE A 182 8.84 14.49 7.38
N LYS A 183 9.96 15.25 7.43
CA LYS A 183 10.37 15.97 8.65
C LYS A 183 9.37 17.07 8.97
N LYS A 184 8.96 17.85 7.97
CA LYS A 184 7.92 18.89 8.16
C LYS A 184 6.59 18.28 8.60
N PHE A 185 6.18 17.16 8.03
CA PHE A 185 4.98 16.45 8.52
C PHE A 185 5.12 16.00 9.98
N ARG A 186 6.30 15.51 10.39
CA ARG A 186 6.54 15.14 11.79
C ARG A 186 6.46 16.36 12.72
N GLU A 187 7.05 17.47 12.32
CA GLU A 187 6.98 18.74 13.06
C GLU A 187 5.53 19.22 13.23
N ILE A 188 4.72 19.14 12.16
CA ILE A 188 3.27 19.46 12.21
C ILE A 188 2.54 18.53 13.18
N CYS A 189 2.77 17.23 13.08
CA CYS A 189 2.15 16.26 13.97
C CYS A 189 2.52 16.51 15.43
N ASP A 190 3.78 16.80 15.73
CA ASP A 190 4.24 17.10 17.09
C ASP A 190 3.56 18.36 17.64
N GLU A 191 3.32 19.37 16.79
CA GLU A 191 2.68 20.63 17.21
C GLU A 191 1.18 20.45 17.52
N VAL A 192 0.48 19.56 16.80
CA VAL A 192 -0.97 19.35 16.98
C VAL A 192 -1.32 18.10 17.79
N GLY A 193 -0.36 17.26 18.11
CA GLY A 193 -0.55 16.02 18.88
C GLY A 193 -1.09 14.86 18.05
N ALA A 194 -0.74 14.78 16.75
CA ALA A 194 -1.16 13.73 15.83
C ALA A 194 -0.09 12.65 15.66
#